data_c3c1aaf007de2e5dbe6d3e928fdd3c60
#
_entry.id   c3c1aaf007de2e5dbe6d3e928fdd3c60
#
_cell.length_a   1.000
_cell.length_b   1.000
_cell.length_c   1.000
_cell.angle_alpha   90.00
_cell.angle_beta   90.00
_cell.angle_gamma   90.00
#
_symmetry.space_group_name_H-M   'P 1'
#
loop_
_entity.id
_entity.type
_entity.pdbx_description
1 polymer ?
#
loop_
_entity_poly.entity_id
_entity_poly.type
_entity_poly.pdbx_seq_one_letter_code
_entity_poly.pdbx_strand_id
1 'polypeptide(L)'
;RFLLQEGLNYPEDSAARIMQREFTAIPSNWSVGQTIDYLRENKELPEEFLEIFIVDEEFKPIGTVPSSKVLRTPRETKMISIMSESQLLIPVDMDKEEVGNLFENYNLSSSCVIDKNNKLVGMITYDDVLTVLKEETEEDALRLAGVGDEEITDGVFTKTKRRFNWLLLNLFTAFLATWCISLFGATIKQMIVLAFLMPIVASMGGNAGMQTLAATVRSLATKD
;
A
#
# COMPACT_ATOMS: atom_id res chain seq x y z
N ARG A 1 12.58 15.69 -15.01
CA ARG A 1 11.28 16.42 -15.15
C ARG A 1 10.27 15.65 -16.02
N PHE A 2 10.67 15.01 -17.10
CA PHE A 2 9.75 14.27 -17.99
C PHE A 2 9.20 13.01 -17.31
N LEU A 3 10.02 12.26 -16.58
CA LEU A 3 9.66 11.04 -15.87
C LEU A 3 8.65 11.28 -14.73
N LEU A 4 8.73 12.43 -14.04
CA LEU A 4 7.78 12.83 -13.01
C LEU A 4 6.40 13.18 -13.57
N GLN A 5 6.34 13.75 -14.78
CA GLN A 5 5.07 14.10 -15.44
C GLN A 5 4.30 12.86 -15.93
N GLU A 6 4.99 11.83 -16.37
CA GLU A 6 4.34 10.57 -16.76
C GLU A 6 3.75 9.81 -15.56
N GLY A 7 4.42 9.84 -14.41
CA GLY A 7 3.88 9.27 -13.17
C GLY A 7 2.54 9.89 -12.77
N LEU A 8 2.37 11.20 -13.01
CA LEU A 8 1.13 11.93 -12.69
C LEU A 8 -0.09 11.53 -13.55
N ASN A 9 0.12 10.85 -14.67
CA ASN A 9 -0.98 10.37 -15.52
C ASN A 9 -1.65 9.09 -15.01
N TYR A 10 -1.06 8.41 -14.02
CA TYR A 10 -1.63 7.21 -13.41
C TYR A 10 -2.45 7.57 -12.17
N PRO A 11 -3.44 6.73 -11.79
CA PRO A 11 -4.19 6.89 -10.55
C PRO A 11 -3.26 7.01 -9.34
N GLU A 12 -3.67 7.75 -8.32
CA GLU A 12 -2.83 8.05 -7.15
C GLU A 12 -2.45 6.79 -6.37
N ASP A 13 -3.37 5.83 -6.28
CA ASP A 13 -3.19 4.57 -5.56
C ASP A 13 -2.72 3.41 -6.46
N SER A 14 -2.06 3.69 -7.60
CA SER A 14 -1.61 2.65 -8.53
C SER A 14 -0.14 2.26 -8.34
N ALA A 15 0.20 1.02 -8.69
CA ALA A 15 1.57 0.51 -8.75
C ALA A 15 2.52 1.42 -9.55
N ALA A 16 2.02 2.06 -10.61
CA ALA A 16 2.80 2.99 -11.42
C ALA A 16 3.27 4.24 -10.68
N ARG A 17 2.62 4.60 -9.56
CA ARG A 17 2.99 5.74 -8.71
C ARG A 17 4.14 5.45 -7.77
N ILE A 18 4.26 4.21 -7.34
CA ILE A 18 5.28 3.75 -6.39
C ILE A 18 6.45 3.05 -7.09
N MET A 19 6.33 2.73 -8.39
CA MET A 19 7.39 2.04 -9.12
C MET A 19 8.61 2.94 -9.35
N GLN A 20 9.77 2.33 -9.26
CA GLN A 20 11.03 2.88 -9.74
C GLN A 20 11.17 2.61 -11.24
N ARG A 21 11.65 3.59 -11.99
CA ARG A 21 11.88 3.46 -13.44
C ARG A 21 13.33 3.12 -13.77
N GLU A 22 14.19 3.21 -12.80
CA GLU A 22 15.58 2.83 -12.89
C GLU A 22 15.71 1.36 -12.50
N PHE A 23 15.94 0.51 -13.47
CA PHE A 23 16.09 -0.94 -13.27
C PHE A 23 17.11 -1.52 -14.25
N THR A 24 17.65 -2.68 -13.91
CA THR A 24 18.59 -3.38 -14.76
C THR A 24 17.89 -4.50 -15.52
N ALA A 25 17.77 -4.34 -16.84
CA ALA A 25 17.21 -5.35 -17.72
C ALA A 25 18.22 -5.75 -18.81
N ILE A 26 18.28 -7.05 -19.10
CA ILE A 26 19.18 -7.59 -20.13
C ILE A 26 18.44 -8.58 -21.02
N PRO A 27 18.88 -8.73 -22.30
CA PRO A 27 18.33 -9.73 -23.20
C PRO A 27 18.63 -11.16 -22.75
N SER A 28 17.70 -12.08 -23.00
CA SER A 28 17.78 -13.49 -22.62
C SER A 28 18.92 -14.26 -23.26
N ASN A 29 19.41 -13.81 -24.41
CA ASN A 29 20.46 -14.48 -25.19
C ASN A 29 21.89 -14.16 -24.70
N TRP A 30 22.06 -13.20 -23.75
CA TRP A 30 23.36 -12.81 -23.22
C TRP A 30 23.97 -13.89 -22.32
N SER A 31 25.32 -13.91 -22.28
CA SER A 31 26.08 -14.66 -21.30
C SER A 31 26.30 -13.83 -20.02
N VAL A 32 26.63 -14.52 -18.94
CA VAL A 32 27.05 -13.89 -17.67
C VAL A 32 28.21 -12.91 -17.89
N GLY A 33 29.18 -13.29 -18.75
CA GLY A 33 30.31 -12.41 -19.08
C GLY A 33 29.88 -11.12 -19.73
N GLN A 34 29.02 -11.18 -20.75
CA GLN A 34 28.47 -10.00 -21.41
C GLN A 34 27.69 -9.11 -20.44
N THR A 35 26.91 -9.73 -19.56
CA THR A 35 26.16 -9.02 -18.53
C THR A 35 27.11 -8.26 -17.57
N ILE A 36 28.17 -8.92 -17.08
CA ILE A 36 29.12 -8.29 -16.18
C ILE A 36 29.85 -7.11 -16.87
N ASP A 37 30.23 -7.29 -18.12
CA ASP A 37 30.93 -6.25 -18.87
C ASP A 37 30.01 -5.04 -19.12
N TYR A 38 28.74 -5.29 -19.48
CA TYR A 38 27.71 -4.25 -19.60
C TYR A 38 27.49 -3.47 -18.29
N LEU A 39 27.38 -4.20 -17.16
CA LEU A 39 27.20 -3.57 -15.83
C LEU A 39 28.38 -2.69 -15.43
N ARG A 40 29.59 -3.01 -15.90
CA ARG A 40 30.81 -2.22 -15.61
C ARG A 40 30.97 -0.99 -16.50
N GLU A 41 30.55 -1.10 -17.75
CA GLU A 41 30.70 -0.03 -18.75
C GLU A 41 29.58 1.00 -18.69
N ASN A 42 28.38 0.57 -18.34
CA ASN A 42 27.21 1.43 -18.34
C ASN A 42 27.04 2.15 -16.99
N LYS A 43 27.31 3.46 -16.99
CA LYS A 43 27.21 4.33 -15.79
C LYS A 43 25.80 4.87 -15.56
N GLU A 44 24.86 4.62 -16.47
CA GLU A 44 23.48 5.07 -16.36
C GLU A 44 22.58 4.09 -15.58
N LEU A 45 23.13 2.93 -15.21
CA LEU A 45 22.43 1.94 -14.39
C LEU A 45 22.29 2.40 -12.94
N PRO A 46 21.25 1.92 -12.21
CA PRO A 46 21.12 2.18 -10.79
C PRO A 46 22.41 1.81 -10.03
N GLU A 47 22.78 2.61 -9.03
CA GLU A 47 23.95 2.30 -8.18
C GLU A 47 23.72 1.02 -7.36
N GLU A 48 22.49 0.77 -6.95
CA GLU A 48 22.10 -0.41 -6.18
C GLU A 48 21.01 -1.19 -6.91
N PHE A 49 21.24 -2.49 -7.13
CA PHE A 49 20.25 -3.42 -7.65
C PHE A 49 20.47 -4.82 -7.09
N LEU A 50 19.42 -5.45 -6.64
CA LEU A 50 19.43 -6.81 -6.09
C LEU A 50 19.22 -7.86 -7.19
N GLU A 51 18.37 -7.54 -8.16
CA GLU A 51 17.96 -8.44 -9.23
C GLU A 51 18.16 -7.82 -10.60
N ILE A 52 18.45 -8.66 -11.56
CA ILE A 52 18.59 -8.34 -12.98
C ILE A 52 17.41 -8.99 -13.70
N PHE A 53 16.62 -8.18 -14.38
CA PHE A 53 15.47 -8.65 -15.14
C PHE A 53 15.91 -9.16 -16.51
N ILE A 54 15.41 -10.35 -16.87
CA ILE A 54 15.67 -10.93 -18.19
C ILE A 54 14.45 -10.64 -19.05
N VAL A 55 14.70 -10.04 -20.21
CA VAL A 55 13.64 -9.66 -21.16
C VAL A 55 13.81 -10.38 -22.50
N ASP A 56 12.70 -10.56 -23.20
CA ASP A 56 12.66 -11.04 -24.56
C ASP A 56 12.91 -9.92 -25.60
N GLU A 57 12.78 -10.24 -26.90
CA GLU A 57 12.96 -9.29 -27.99
C GLU A 57 11.88 -8.19 -28.03
N GLU A 58 10.73 -8.43 -27.40
CA GLU A 58 9.62 -7.46 -27.29
C GLU A 58 9.68 -6.63 -25.98
N PHE A 59 10.77 -6.82 -25.20
CA PHE A 59 10.96 -6.18 -23.88
C PHE A 59 9.97 -6.64 -22.81
N LYS A 60 9.50 -7.89 -22.92
CA LYS A 60 8.67 -8.53 -21.91
C LYS A 60 9.55 -9.26 -20.90
N PRO A 61 9.30 -9.13 -19.60
CA PRO A 61 10.07 -9.84 -18.58
C PRO A 61 9.74 -11.33 -18.61
N ILE A 62 10.78 -12.16 -18.69
CA ILE A 62 10.67 -13.63 -18.73
C ILE A 62 11.25 -14.29 -17.49
N GLY A 63 12.03 -13.58 -16.69
CA GLY A 63 12.58 -14.06 -15.45
C GLY A 63 13.51 -13.06 -14.78
N THR A 64 14.03 -13.45 -13.61
CA THR A 64 15.00 -12.67 -12.85
C THR A 64 16.23 -13.48 -12.48
N VAL A 65 17.34 -12.79 -12.30
CA VAL A 65 18.58 -13.37 -11.77
C VAL A 65 19.11 -12.47 -10.66
N PRO A 66 19.27 -12.97 -9.43
CA PRO A 66 19.93 -12.20 -8.37
C PRO A 66 21.36 -11.82 -8.77
N SER A 67 21.76 -10.59 -8.49
CA SER A 67 23.11 -10.07 -8.80
C SER A 67 24.23 -10.95 -8.19
N SER A 68 23.97 -11.48 -6.99
CA SER A 68 24.89 -12.43 -6.32
C SER A 68 25.09 -13.74 -7.09
N LYS A 69 24.06 -14.24 -7.80
CA LYS A 69 24.13 -15.45 -8.62
C LYS A 69 24.97 -15.20 -9.89
N VAL A 70 24.82 -14.03 -10.50
CA VAL A 70 25.63 -13.62 -11.66
C VAL A 70 27.11 -13.61 -11.31
N LEU A 71 27.48 -13.04 -10.15
CA LEU A 71 28.88 -12.97 -9.71
C LEU A 71 29.51 -14.34 -9.40
N ARG A 72 28.72 -15.35 -9.08
CA ARG A 72 29.17 -16.70 -8.72
C ARG A 72 29.13 -17.69 -9.89
N THR A 73 28.61 -17.28 -11.04
CA THR A 73 28.43 -18.16 -12.20
C THR A 73 29.53 -17.92 -13.23
N PRO A 74 30.04 -18.98 -13.89
CA PRO A 74 31.03 -18.85 -14.95
C PRO A 74 30.58 -17.93 -16.08
N ARG A 75 31.51 -17.16 -16.62
CA ARG A 75 31.23 -16.11 -17.63
C ARG A 75 30.59 -16.61 -18.92
N GLU A 76 30.83 -17.88 -19.29
CA GLU A 76 30.34 -18.50 -20.53
C GLU A 76 28.88 -18.97 -20.41
N THR A 77 28.36 -19.04 -19.19
CA THR A 77 27.00 -19.50 -18.94
C THR A 77 25.97 -18.48 -19.46
N LYS A 78 24.92 -18.96 -20.12
CA LYS A 78 23.85 -18.07 -20.57
C LYS A 78 22.92 -17.65 -19.42
N MET A 79 22.46 -16.40 -19.44
CA MET A 79 21.58 -15.85 -18.41
C MET A 79 20.27 -16.62 -18.31
N ILE A 80 19.71 -17.05 -19.43
CA ILE A 80 18.47 -17.85 -19.47
C ILE A 80 18.58 -19.17 -18.69
N SER A 81 19.76 -19.76 -18.60
CA SER A 81 19.96 -21.05 -17.89
C SER A 81 20.03 -20.90 -16.37
N ILE A 82 20.23 -19.69 -15.88
CA ILE A 82 20.36 -19.40 -14.44
C ILE A 82 19.22 -18.56 -13.89
N MET A 83 18.32 -18.05 -14.74
CA MET A 83 17.18 -17.25 -14.32
C MET A 83 16.16 -18.09 -13.55
N SER A 84 15.37 -17.42 -12.73
CA SER A 84 14.14 -17.93 -12.13
C SER A 84 12.96 -17.50 -12.99
N GLU A 85 12.15 -18.45 -13.44
CA GLU A 85 10.94 -18.17 -14.22
C GLU A 85 9.75 -17.76 -13.34
N SER A 86 9.81 -18.07 -12.03
CA SER A 86 8.75 -17.68 -11.08
C SER A 86 8.85 -16.20 -10.74
N GLN A 87 8.32 -15.38 -11.61
CA GLN A 87 8.26 -13.95 -11.42
C GLN A 87 6.83 -13.50 -11.33
N LEU A 88 6.50 -12.80 -10.26
CA LEU A 88 5.23 -12.10 -10.16
C LEU A 88 5.31 -10.83 -11.00
N LEU A 89 4.36 -10.65 -11.90
CA LEU A 89 4.27 -9.47 -12.76
C LEU A 89 3.18 -8.56 -12.21
N ILE A 90 3.50 -7.29 -11.96
CA ILE A 90 2.58 -6.32 -11.41
C ILE A 90 2.11 -5.38 -12.53
N PRO A 91 0.82 -5.36 -12.87
CA PRO A 91 0.29 -4.37 -13.81
C PRO A 91 0.39 -2.95 -13.26
N VAL A 92 0.64 -1.97 -14.13
CA VAL A 92 0.75 -0.53 -13.76
C VAL A 92 -0.48 0.03 -13.05
N ASP A 93 -1.65 -0.53 -13.30
CA ASP A 93 -2.95 -0.12 -12.75
C ASP A 93 -3.38 -0.89 -11.50
N MET A 94 -2.56 -1.82 -11.02
CA MET A 94 -2.80 -2.54 -9.77
C MET A 94 -2.77 -1.57 -8.58
N ASP A 95 -3.66 -1.78 -7.63
CA ASP A 95 -3.73 -0.99 -6.40
C ASP A 95 -2.47 -1.18 -5.53
N LYS A 96 -1.94 -0.08 -4.97
CA LYS A 96 -0.71 -0.10 -4.16
C LYS A 96 -0.83 -0.97 -2.90
N GLU A 97 -2.02 -1.05 -2.30
CA GLU A 97 -2.29 -1.92 -1.15
C GLU A 97 -2.27 -3.39 -1.56
N GLU A 98 -2.82 -3.72 -2.73
CA GLU A 98 -2.76 -5.08 -3.28
C GLU A 98 -1.32 -5.49 -3.58
N VAL A 99 -0.50 -4.57 -4.11
CA VAL A 99 0.95 -4.78 -4.29
C VAL A 99 1.61 -5.08 -2.94
N GLY A 100 1.28 -4.32 -1.88
CA GLY A 100 1.78 -4.56 -0.53
C GLY A 100 1.49 -5.97 -0.04
N ASN A 101 0.25 -6.41 -0.17
CA ASN A 101 -0.19 -7.76 0.19
C ASN A 101 0.55 -8.86 -0.60
N LEU A 102 0.83 -8.63 -1.89
CA LEU A 102 1.60 -9.57 -2.71
C LEU A 102 3.04 -9.71 -2.22
N PHE A 103 3.70 -8.59 -1.89
CA PHE A 103 5.07 -8.60 -1.38
C PHE A 103 5.17 -9.35 -0.04
N GLU A 104 4.22 -9.16 0.88
CA GLU A 104 4.17 -9.90 2.15
C GLU A 104 3.91 -11.39 1.94
N ASN A 105 2.90 -11.75 1.15
CA ASN A 105 2.49 -13.14 0.97
C ASN A 105 3.55 -13.99 0.27
N TYR A 106 4.29 -13.41 -0.67
CA TYR A 106 5.31 -14.11 -1.47
C TYR A 106 6.75 -13.82 -1.03
N ASN A 107 6.95 -13.01 0.03
CA ASN A 107 8.27 -12.59 0.53
C ASN A 107 9.16 -12.05 -0.59
N LEU A 108 8.63 -11.14 -1.41
CA LEU A 108 9.34 -10.59 -2.55
C LEU A 108 10.37 -9.55 -2.10
N SER A 109 11.56 -9.56 -2.69
CA SER A 109 12.55 -8.48 -2.54
C SER A 109 12.34 -7.37 -3.55
N SER A 110 11.95 -7.74 -4.77
CA SER A 110 11.58 -6.84 -5.86
C SER A 110 10.59 -7.53 -6.81
N SER A 111 9.90 -6.75 -7.63
CA SER A 111 9.01 -7.27 -8.66
C SER A 111 8.96 -6.35 -9.88
N CYS A 112 8.71 -6.95 -11.06
CA CYS A 112 8.53 -6.22 -12.31
C CYS A 112 7.17 -5.54 -12.38
N VAL A 113 7.17 -4.31 -12.89
CA VAL A 113 5.95 -3.62 -13.29
C VAL A 113 5.83 -3.63 -14.80
N ILE A 114 4.65 -4.05 -15.28
CA ILE A 114 4.37 -4.21 -16.71
C ILE A 114 3.23 -3.31 -17.17
N ASP A 115 3.34 -2.86 -18.40
CA ASP A 115 2.28 -2.12 -19.09
C ASP A 115 1.19 -3.06 -19.64
N LYS A 116 0.17 -2.47 -20.30
CA LYS A 116 -0.92 -3.20 -20.96
C LYS A 116 -0.48 -4.13 -22.09
N ASN A 117 0.75 -3.96 -22.59
CA ASN A 117 1.35 -4.81 -23.61
C ASN A 117 2.28 -5.87 -23.01
N ASN A 118 2.27 -6.03 -21.68
CA ASN A 118 3.18 -6.87 -20.90
C ASN A 118 4.66 -6.47 -21.04
N LYS A 119 4.98 -5.23 -21.38
CA LYS A 119 6.36 -4.74 -21.43
C LYS A 119 6.81 -4.27 -20.06
N LEU A 120 8.05 -4.50 -19.74
CA LEU A 120 8.69 -4.03 -18.53
C LEU A 120 8.80 -2.49 -18.55
N VAL A 121 8.18 -1.81 -17.61
CA VAL A 121 8.15 -0.33 -17.51
C VAL A 121 8.74 0.20 -16.21
N GLY A 122 8.92 -0.66 -15.22
CA GLY A 122 9.49 -0.31 -13.93
C GLY A 122 9.68 -1.52 -13.04
N MET A 123 10.14 -1.24 -11.83
CA MET A 123 10.20 -2.23 -10.74
C MET A 123 9.68 -1.61 -9.45
N ILE A 124 9.25 -2.45 -8.53
CA ILE A 124 8.93 -2.09 -7.17
C ILE A 124 9.82 -2.92 -6.26
N THR A 125 10.38 -2.28 -5.25
CA THR A 125 11.23 -2.92 -4.25
C THR A 125 10.51 -2.99 -2.89
N TYR A 126 10.99 -3.84 -1.99
CA TYR A 126 10.37 -4.03 -0.69
C TYR A 126 10.34 -2.75 0.17
N ASP A 127 11.34 -1.89 0.05
CA ASP A 127 11.40 -0.59 0.75
C ASP A 127 10.33 0.40 0.26
N ASP A 128 10.03 0.41 -1.06
CA ASP A 128 8.91 1.18 -1.60
C ASP A 128 7.57 0.70 -1.00
N VAL A 129 7.39 -0.62 -0.93
CA VAL A 129 6.20 -1.24 -0.35
C VAL A 129 6.06 -0.96 1.15
N LEU A 130 7.15 -1.00 1.90
CA LEU A 130 7.12 -0.65 3.32
C LEU A 130 6.59 0.76 3.58
N THR A 131 6.95 1.70 2.71
CA THR A 131 6.44 3.08 2.80
C THR A 131 4.93 3.11 2.59
N VAL A 132 4.43 2.41 1.58
CA VAL A 132 2.98 2.29 1.30
C VAL A 132 2.24 1.67 2.47
N LEU A 133 2.70 0.52 2.97
CA LEU A 133 2.05 -0.17 4.10
C LEU A 133 1.97 0.70 5.36
N LYS A 134 2.99 1.52 5.58
CA LYS A 134 3.01 2.47 6.68
C LYS A 134 1.99 3.59 6.47
N GLU A 135 1.93 4.18 5.28
CA GLU A 135 0.97 5.23 4.93
C GLU A 135 -0.48 4.72 5.07
N GLU A 136 -0.79 3.53 4.55
CA GLU A 136 -2.11 2.90 4.67
C GLU A 136 -2.49 2.64 6.15
N THR A 137 -1.53 2.13 6.94
CA THR A 137 -1.77 1.90 8.38
C THR A 137 -2.09 3.21 9.12
N GLU A 138 -1.38 4.30 8.80
CA GLU A 138 -1.63 5.62 9.36
C GLU A 138 -2.99 6.17 8.91
N GLU A 139 -3.36 6.00 7.64
CA GLU A 139 -4.64 6.42 7.08
C GLU A 139 -5.81 5.67 7.74
N ASP A 140 -5.70 4.36 7.89
CA ASP A 140 -6.71 3.54 8.56
C ASP A 140 -6.91 3.97 10.01
N ALA A 141 -5.83 4.25 10.74
CA ALA A 141 -5.91 4.75 12.11
C ALA A 141 -6.62 6.12 12.17
N LEU A 142 -6.36 7.01 11.24
CA LEU A 142 -7.01 8.32 11.14
C LEU A 142 -8.50 8.19 10.77
N ARG A 143 -8.83 7.28 9.85
CA ARG A 143 -10.23 6.99 9.47
C ARG A 143 -11.04 6.44 10.66
N LEU A 144 -10.45 5.60 11.51
CA LEU A 144 -11.10 5.13 12.75
C LEU A 144 -11.40 6.26 13.72
N ALA A 145 -10.58 7.31 13.74
CA ALA A 145 -10.80 8.51 14.55
C ALA A 145 -11.79 9.53 13.89
N GLY A 146 -12.32 9.19 12.70
CA GLY A 146 -13.17 10.12 11.93
C GLY A 146 -12.41 11.30 11.34
N VAL A 147 -11.09 11.18 11.22
CA VAL A 147 -10.20 12.15 10.59
C VAL A 147 -9.83 11.56 9.22
N GLY A 148 -10.19 12.26 8.13
CA GLY A 148 -9.83 11.83 6.77
C GLY A 148 -8.44 12.34 6.38
N ASP A 149 -8.14 12.31 5.07
CA ASP A 149 -6.88 12.74 4.44
C ASP A 149 -6.64 14.26 4.66
N GLU A 150 -6.33 14.62 5.91
CA GLU A 150 -6.05 16.00 6.28
C GLU A 150 -4.54 16.25 6.21
N GLU A 151 -4.10 17.03 5.25
CA GLU A 151 -2.75 17.55 5.26
C GLU A 151 -2.57 18.59 6.38
N ILE A 152 -1.39 18.60 7.00
CA ILE A 152 -1.03 19.60 8.04
C ILE A 152 -1.17 21.02 7.50
N THR A 153 -0.98 21.20 6.19
CA THR A 153 -1.05 22.47 5.45
C THR A 153 -2.47 22.94 5.13
N ASP A 154 -3.47 22.07 5.25
CA ASP A 154 -4.88 22.43 4.96
C ASP A 154 -5.39 23.57 5.84
N GLY A 155 -6.07 24.52 5.23
CA GLY A 155 -6.70 25.64 5.95
C GLY A 155 -7.81 25.17 6.89
N VAL A 156 -8.03 25.91 8.01
CA VAL A 156 -9.03 25.59 9.03
C VAL A 156 -10.43 25.35 8.45
N PHE A 157 -10.81 26.13 7.44
CA PHE A 157 -12.14 26.02 6.83
C PHE A 157 -12.31 24.70 6.04
N THR A 158 -11.27 24.24 5.35
CA THR A 158 -11.27 22.99 4.61
C THR A 158 -11.36 21.79 5.58
N LYS A 159 -10.57 21.81 6.65
CA LYS A 159 -10.62 20.82 7.73
C LYS A 159 -12.00 20.74 8.38
N THR A 160 -12.60 21.87 8.69
CA THR A 160 -13.93 21.93 9.30
C THR A 160 -14.98 21.35 8.36
N LYS A 161 -14.92 21.65 7.05
CA LYS A 161 -15.88 21.15 6.06
C LYS A 161 -15.78 19.62 5.89
N ARG A 162 -14.57 19.06 5.89
CA ARG A 162 -14.35 17.60 5.80
C ARG A 162 -14.90 16.86 7.03
N ARG A 163 -14.70 17.43 8.23
CA ARG A 163 -15.23 16.87 9.50
C ARG A 163 -16.71 17.09 9.71
N PHE A 164 -17.32 18.05 9.03
CA PHE A 164 -18.70 18.44 9.25
C PHE A 164 -19.68 17.27 9.07
N ASN A 165 -19.51 16.47 8.05
CA ASN A 165 -20.39 15.32 7.79
C ASN A 165 -20.32 14.27 8.93
N TRP A 166 -19.13 13.99 9.44
CA TRP A 166 -18.92 13.09 10.56
C TRP A 166 -19.51 13.64 11.86
N LEU A 167 -19.28 14.93 12.14
CA LEU A 167 -19.85 15.60 13.31
C LEU A 167 -21.37 15.66 13.24
N LEU A 168 -21.94 15.86 12.06
CA LEU A 168 -23.39 15.89 11.85
C LEU A 168 -24.00 14.49 12.07
N LEU A 169 -23.34 13.43 11.62
CA LEU A 169 -23.75 12.05 11.90
C LEU A 169 -23.73 11.77 13.41
N ASN A 170 -22.66 12.16 14.12
CA ASN A 170 -22.56 12.01 15.56
C ASN A 170 -23.64 12.82 16.30
N LEU A 171 -23.94 14.03 15.84
CA LEU A 171 -25.02 14.84 16.39
C LEU A 171 -26.38 14.16 16.22
N PHE A 172 -26.63 13.58 15.04
CA PHE A 172 -27.88 12.85 14.76
C PHE A 172 -28.03 11.64 15.68
N THR A 173 -26.97 10.85 15.88
CA THR A 173 -27.00 9.70 16.80
C THR A 173 -27.22 10.13 18.26
N ALA A 174 -26.64 11.27 18.68
CA ALA A 174 -26.85 11.85 19.99
C ALA A 174 -28.31 12.28 20.20
N PHE A 175 -28.92 12.90 19.18
CA PHE A 175 -30.36 13.25 19.22
C PHE A 175 -31.22 12.00 19.33
N LEU A 176 -30.91 10.93 18.60
CA LEU A 176 -31.64 9.67 18.64
C LEU A 176 -31.57 9.02 20.02
N ALA A 177 -30.39 9.03 20.63
CA ALA A 177 -30.19 8.54 21.99
C ALA A 177 -30.99 9.38 23.00
N THR A 178 -30.93 10.72 22.89
CA THR A 178 -31.70 11.63 23.77
C THR A 178 -33.21 11.43 23.60
N TRP A 179 -33.68 11.20 22.38
CA TRP A 179 -35.09 10.90 22.12
C TRP A 179 -35.51 9.60 22.78
N CYS A 180 -34.73 8.52 22.65
CA CYS A 180 -34.98 7.26 23.35
C CYS A 180 -35.06 7.44 24.87
N ILE A 181 -34.13 8.20 25.46
CA ILE A 181 -34.12 8.51 26.91
C ILE A 181 -35.38 9.27 27.31
N SER A 182 -35.88 10.18 26.48
CA SER A 182 -37.05 10.97 26.78
C SER A 182 -38.36 10.14 26.91
N LEU A 183 -38.43 8.99 26.20
CA LEU A 183 -39.56 8.05 26.31
C LEU A 183 -39.67 7.45 27.71
N PHE A 184 -38.56 7.33 28.44
CA PHE A 184 -38.49 6.79 29.80
C PHE A 184 -38.48 7.86 30.86
N GLY A 185 -38.79 9.12 30.54
CA GLY A 185 -38.74 10.26 31.44
C GLY A 185 -39.55 10.06 32.71
N ALA A 186 -40.72 9.41 32.66
CA ALA A 186 -41.54 9.10 33.83
C ALA A 186 -40.85 8.12 34.80
N THR A 187 -40.21 7.09 34.28
CA THR A 187 -39.45 6.10 35.05
C THR A 187 -38.22 6.74 35.71
N ILE A 188 -37.52 7.59 34.98
CA ILE A 188 -36.35 8.34 35.51
C ILE A 188 -36.72 9.25 36.66
N LYS A 189 -37.90 9.94 36.59
CA LYS A 189 -38.41 10.74 37.67
C LYS A 189 -38.72 9.95 38.94
N GLN A 190 -39.19 8.71 38.79
CA GLN A 190 -39.48 7.83 39.91
C GLN A 190 -38.19 7.26 40.55
N MET A 191 -37.16 7.03 39.72
CA MET A 191 -35.90 6.40 40.17
C MET A 191 -34.71 7.30 39.77
N ILE A 192 -34.46 8.34 40.54
CA ILE A 192 -33.37 9.34 40.29
C ILE A 192 -32.01 8.67 40.16
N VAL A 193 -31.78 7.53 40.80
CA VAL A 193 -30.54 6.74 40.72
C VAL A 193 -30.18 6.38 39.28
N LEU A 194 -31.18 6.17 38.39
CA LEU A 194 -30.95 5.90 36.99
C LEU A 194 -30.24 7.06 36.28
N ALA A 195 -30.54 8.31 36.65
CA ALA A 195 -29.86 9.45 36.06
C ALA A 195 -28.37 9.51 36.36
N PHE A 196 -27.95 9.04 37.55
CA PHE A 196 -26.54 8.93 37.91
C PHE A 196 -25.83 7.76 37.23
N LEU A 197 -26.55 6.71 36.86
CA LEU A 197 -25.96 5.54 36.17
C LEU A 197 -25.82 5.73 34.67
N MET A 198 -26.64 6.62 34.04
CA MET A 198 -26.60 6.85 32.60
C MET A 198 -25.20 7.16 32.05
N PRO A 199 -24.40 8.10 32.61
CA PRO A 199 -23.06 8.39 32.11
C PRO A 199 -22.12 7.19 32.19
N ILE A 200 -22.25 6.37 33.24
CA ILE A 200 -21.42 5.16 33.43
C ILE A 200 -21.73 4.15 32.34
N VAL A 201 -23.01 3.87 32.11
CA VAL A 201 -23.45 2.91 31.06
C VAL A 201 -23.07 3.41 29.68
N ALA A 202 -23.27 4.70 29.39
CA ALA A 202 -22.88 5.29 28.12
C ALA A 202 -21.36 5.19 27.86
N SER A 203 -20.54 5.48 28.89
CA SER A 203 -19.09 5.38 28.79
C SER A 203 -18.63 3.93 28.57
N MET A 204 -19.19 2.99 29.34
CA MET A 204 -18.86 1.56 29.14
C MET A 204 -19.31 1.03 27.78
N GLY A 205 -20.50 1.43 27.33
CA GLY A 205 -20.99 1.07 25.99
C GLY A 205 -20.09 1.62 24.86
N GLY A 206 -19.65 2.85 24.99
CA GLY A 206 -18.72 3.48 24.05
C GLY A 206 -17.36 2.76 24.01
N ASN A 207 -16.80 2.43 25.19
CA ASN A 207 -15.54 1.70 25.27
C ASN A 207 -15.64 0.28 24.68
N ALA A 208 -16.72 -0.45 25.01
CA ALA A 208 -16.95 -1.78 24.46
C ALA A 208 -17.14 -1.72 22.93
N GLY A 209 -17.87 -0.74 22.43
CA GLY A 209 -18.06 -0.52 21.00
C GLY A 209 -16.73 -0.25 20.28
N MET A 210 -15.90 0.63 20.84
CA MET A 210 -14.58 0.96 20.24
C MET A 210 -13.64 -0.25 20.26
N GLN A 211 -13.61 -1.03 21.34
CA GLN A 211 -12.80 -2.25 21.41
C GLN A 211 -13.24 -3.29 20.38
N THR A 212 -14.56 -3.48 20.23
CA THR A 212 -15.11 -4.39 19.24
C THR A 212 -14.79 -3.94 17.82
N LEU A 213 -14.91 -2.63 17.54
CA LEU A 213 -14.57 -2.05 16.24
C LEU A 213 -13.09 -2.28 15.90
N ALA A 214 -12.19 -1.98 16.85
CA ALA A 214 -10.76 -2.19 16.66
C ALA A 214 -10.40 -3.66 16.40
N ALA A 215 -11.02 -4.60 17.12
CA ALA A 215 -10.84 -6.03 16.91
C ALA A 215 -11.37 -6.47 15.53
N THR A 216 -12.53 -5.95 15.11
CA THR A 216 -13.13 -6.29 13.82
C THR A 216 -12.30 -5.76 12.65
N VAL A 217 -11.84 -4.51 12.72
CA VAL A 217 -10.97 -3.91 11.69
C VAL A 217 -9.68 -4.73 11.56
N ARG A 218 -9.08 -5.09 12.68
CA ARG A 218 -7.87 -5.93 12.65
C ARG A 218 -8.13 -7.30 12.00
N SER A 219 -9.23 -7.97 12.35
CA SER A 219 -9.59 -9.27 11.75
C SER A 219 -9.83 -9.15 10.24
N LEU A 220 -10.46 -8.07 9.77
CA LEU A 220 -10.66 -7.83 8.35
C LEU A 220 -9.33 -7.55 7.62
N ALA A 221 -8.42 -6.82 8.25
CA ALA A 221 -7.11 -6.52 7.67
C ALA A 221 -6.22 -7.77 7.57
N THR A 222 -6.27 -8.66 8.58
CA THR A 222 -5.47 -9.91 8.59
C THR A 222 -6.10 -11.05 7.81
N LYS A 223 -7.34 -10.89 7.29
CA LYS A 223 -8.12 -11.94 6.59
C LYS A 223 -8.24 -13.26 7.38
N ASP A 224 -8.18 -13.19 8.72
CA ASP A 224 -8.43 -14.31 9.64
C ASP A 224 -9.94 -14.50 9.91
#